data_0d7725bb3678233a186806f0579f02e5
#
_entry.id   0d7725bb3678233a186806f0579f02e5
#
_cell.length_a   1.000
_cell.length_b   1.000
_cell.length_c   1.000
_cell.angle_alpha   90.00
_cell.angle_beta   90.00
_cell.angle_gamma   90.00
#
_symmetry.space_group_name_H-M   'P 1'
#
loop_
_entity.id
_entity.type
_entity.pdbx_description
1 polymer ?
#
loop_
_entity_poly.entity_id
_entity_poly.type
_entity_poly.pdbx_seq_one_letter_code
_entity_poly.pdbx_strand_id
1 'polypeptide(L)'
;MRKEYIDKLLVLSPCEKELYEKKEIGNSNVPLIEKDLYFFVHENIKFIRHNRFATNVLHGHEFVEMMYVINGEITHEIEGKEVKMKAGDIIIMNKYVKHKVNVAYEKDLAVNFIFLPEFFDEVVKFTSNCKNKLILDFLINILKDDKRPQYMLFETQNNVAVENLLEILMLPFIVQDTVIDETQMLMALMFKYLVDDYNLMSDKYSNEIMGELIISYINNNYKSASLEDLAWQLNKPISTLSRNIRTMTGCKFNELVKRKRFQQAAILLVETDMSIMEIMNSVGYENSSYFYNEFRQRYDLSPKDYRKKNKDSDKIQI
;
A
#
# COMPACT_ATOMS: atom_id res chain seq x y z
N MET A 1 -20.78 -13.16 -2.34
CA MET A 1 -21.74 -13.16 -1.19
C MET A 1 -23.12 -13.59 -1.63
N ARG A 2 -23.85 -14.38 -0.83
CA ARG A 2 -25.21 -14.87 -1.14
C ARG A 2 -26.20 -13.71 -1.25
N LYS A 3 -27.10 -13.79 -2.24
CA LYS A 3 -28.09 -12.74 -2.51
C LYS A 3 -28.97 -12.41 -1.29
N GLU A 4 -29.42 -13.44 -0.57
CA GLU A 4 -30.25 -13.27 0.65
C GLU A 4 -29.55 -12.44 1.75
N TYR A 5 -28.21 -12.48 1.83
CA TYR A 5 -27.43 -11.69 2.77
C TYR A 5 -27.31 -10.24 2.31
N ILE A 6 -27.09 -10.04 1.02
CA ILE A 6 -27.06 -8.69 0.42
C ILE A 6 -28.40 -8.00 0.65
N ASP A 7 -29.53 -8.69 0.41
CA ASP A 7 -30.87 -8.15 0.60
C ASP A 7 -31.11 -7.72 2.06
N LYS A 8 -30.63 -8.50 3.05
CA LYS A 8 -30.71 -8.12 4.47
C LYS A 8 -29.86 -6.90 4.81
N LEU A 9 -28.63 -6.82 4.26
CA LEU A 9 -27.74 -5.70 4.50
C LEU A 9 -28.17 -4.41 3.79
N LEU A 10 -28.95 -4.52 2.69
CA LEU A 10 -29.49 -3.36 1.99
C LEU A 10 -30.64 -2.67 2.74
N VAL A 11 -31.20 -3.28 3.77
CA VAL A 11 -32.20 -2.62 4.60
C VAL A 11 -31.65 -1.33 5.19
N LEU A 12 -32.36 -0.22 4.98
CA LEU A 12 -31.95 1.09 5.46
C LEU A 12 -31.98 1.15 7.00
N SER A 13 -30.96 1.72 7.59
CA SER A 13 -30.95 2.08 9.01
C SER A 13 -31.95 3.21 9.26
N PRO A 14 -32.38 3.45 10.51
CA PRO A 14 -33.30 4.56 10.81
C PRO A 14 -32.82 5.91 10.29
N CYS A 15 -31.55 6.21 10.46
CA CYS A 15 -30.93 7.46 9.98
C CYS A 15 -30.90 7.54 8.44
N GLU A 16 -30.50 6.47 7.75
CA GLU A 16 -30.51 6.40 6.29
C GLU A 16 -31.93 6.55 5.72
N LYS A 17 -32.92 5.96 6.40
CA LYS A 17 -34.33 6.08 6.00
C LYS A 17 -34.84 7.50 6.11
N GLU A 18 -34.48 8.21 7.18
CA GLU A 18 -34.82 9.62 7.36
C GLU A 18 -34.23 10.49 6.26
N LEU A 19 -32.93 10.32 5.95
CA LEU A 19 -32.27 11.05 4.87
C LEU A 19 -32.89 10.75 3.51
N TYR A 20 -33.20 9.48 3.24
CA TYR A 20 -33.83 9.05 2.01
C TYR A 20 -35.22 9.66 1.81
N GLU A 21 -36.06 9.63 2.86
CA GLU A 21 -37.43 10.18 2.82
C GLU A 21 -37.43 11.71 2.66
N LYS A 22 -36.50 12.39 3.31
CA LYS A 22 -36.34 13.84 3.19
C LYS A 22 -35.62 14.28 1.90
N LYS A 23 -35.03 13.36 1.15
CA LYS A 23 -34.14 13.63 0.00
C LYS A 23 -32.97 14.53 0.39
N GLU A 24 -32.45 14.38 1.59
CA GLU A 24 -31.33 15.13 2.13
C GLU A 24 -30.04 14.29 2.03
N ILE A 25 -28.90 14.97 1.95
CA ILE A 25 -27.58 14.37 2.06
C ILE A 25 -27.00 14.76 3.40
N GLY A 26 -26.72 13.75 4.23
CA GLY A 26 -26.01 13.93 5.48
C GLY A 26 -24.58 14.39 5.21
N ASN A 27 -24.04 15.20 6.11
CA ASN A 27 -22.65 15.67 6.01
C ASN A 27 -21.95 15.53 7.36
N SER A 28 -20.76 14.94 7.33
CA SER A 28 -19.85 14.89 8.48
C SER A 28 -18.73 15.90 8.24
N ASN A 29 -18.56 16.83 9.17
CA ASN A 29 -17.55 17.86 9.12
C ASN A 29 -16.31 17.55 9.99
N VAL A 30 -16.05 16.28 10.27
CA VAL A 30 -14.93 15.84 11.11
C VAL A 30 -13.69 15.64 10.23
N PRO A 31 -12.63 16.48 10.35
CA PRO A 31 -11.45 16.41 9.50
C PRO A 31 -10.44 15.32 9.95
N LEU A 32 -10.56 14.82 11.17
CA LEU A 32 -9.77 13.73 11.72
C LEU A 32 -10.68 12.84 12.57
N ILE A 33 -10.67 11.55 12.28
CA ILE A 33 -11.43 10.54 13.04
C ILE A 33 -10.46 9.86 14.01
N GLU A 34 -10.66 10.15 15.30
CA GLU A 34 -9.83 9.60 16.38
C GLU A 34 -10.19 8.13 16.64
N LYS A 35 -9.18 7.33 16.99
CA LYS A 35 -9.35 5.91 17.30
C LYS A 35 -10.27 5.66 18.50
N ASP A 36 -10.23 6.53 19.50
CA ASP A 36 -11.01 6.41 20.75
C ASP A 36 -12.53 6.49 20.53
N LEU A 37 -12.98 6.94 19.35
CA LEU A 37 -14.40 6.89 18.95
C LEU A 37 -14.88 5.47 18.68
N TYR A 38 -13.98 4.55 18.34
CA TYR A 38 -14.31 3.21 17.86
C TYR A 38 -13.80 2.09 18.75
N PHE A 39 -12.65 2.26 19.41
CA PHE A 39 -11.98 1.18 20.13
C PHE A 39 -12.10 1.32 21.63
N PHE A 40 -12.49 0.24 22.26
CA PHE A 40 -12.39 0.05 23.71
C PHE A 40 -11.09 -0.66 24.07
N VAL A 41 -10.81 -0.75 25.36
CA VAL A 41 -9.62 -1.45 25.89
C VAL A 41 -9.61 -2.90 25.39
N HIS A 42 -8.47 -3.32 24.81
CA HIS A 42 -8.23 -4.65 24.21
C HIS A 42 -8.89 -4.93 22.85
N GLU A 43 -9.59 -3.99 22.25
CA GLU A 43 -10.04 -4.13 20.86
C GLU A 43 -8.98 -3.60 19.90
N ASN A 44 -8.70 -4.32 18.80
CA ASN A 44 -7.77 -3.91 17.74
C ASN A 44 -8.38 -4.00 16.35
N ILE A 45 -9.65 -4.41 16.25
CA ILE A 45 -10.42 -4.47 15.02
C ILE A 45 -11.88 -4.07 15.27
N LYS A 46 -12.47 -3.33 14.36
CA LYS A 46 -13.90 -2.95 14.37
C LYS A 46 -14.48 -3.00 12.98
N PHE A 47 -15.78 -3.33 12.90
CA PHE A 47 -16.55 -3.37 11.65
C PHE A 47 -17.64 -2.32 11.68
N ILE A 48 -17.75 -1.54 10.60
CA ILE A 48 -18.73 -0.45 10.50
C ILE A 48 -19.34 -0.49 9.10
N ARG A 49 -20.66 -0.56 9.01
CA ARG A 49 -21.35 -0.39 7.74
C ARG A 49 -21.16 1.05 7.26
N HIS A 50 -20.73 1.23 6.00
CA HIS A 50 -20.63 2.54 5.39
C HIS A 50 -22.03 3.18 5.26
N ASN A 51 -22.15 4.44 5.67
CA ASN A 51 -23.41 5.16 5.64
C ASN A 51 -23.77 5.58 4.22
N ARG A 52 -25.02 5.30 3.83
CA ARG A 52 -25.61 5.78 2.57
C ARG A 52 -26.24 7.15 2.77
N PHE A 53 -26.44 7.88 1.67
CA PHE A 53 -27.03 9.23 1.65
C PHE A 53 -26.24 10.24 2.50
N ALA A 54 -24.97 9.99 2.72
CA ALA A 54 -24.09 10.88 3.46
C ALA A 54 -22.76 11.04 2.74
N THR A 55 -22.10 12.16 2.94
CA THR A 55 -20.74 12.42 2.49
C THR A 55 -19.92 12.96 3.64
N ASN A 56 -18.60 12.80 3.56
CA ASN A 56 -17.68 13.37 4.52
C ASN A 56 -16.86 14.47 3.86
N VAL A 57 -16.37 15.44 4.65
CA VAL A 57 -15.30 16.32 4.20
C VAL A 57 -14.02 15.48 3.97
N LEU A 58 -13.04 16.07 3.29
CA LEU A 58 -11.71 15.45 3.22
C LEU A 58 -11.20 15.25 4.66
N HIS A 59 -10.98 14.01 5.05
CA HIS A 59 -10.62 13.64 6.41
C HIS A 59 -9.48 12.62 6.43
N GLY A 60 -8.82 12.50 7.59
CA GLY A 60 -7.88 11.44 7.93
C GLY A 60 -8.38 10.66 9.13
N HIS A 61 -7.65 9.65 9.54
CA HIS A 61 -7.98 8.80 10.70
C HIS A 61 -6.70 8.31 11.39
N GLU A 62 -6.79 7.92 12.66
CA GLU A 62 -5.66 7.42 13.46
C GLU A 62 -5.49 5.89 13.40
N PHE A 63 -6.15 5.24 12.46
CA PHE A 63 -6.18 3.80 12.28
C PHE A 63 -5.98 3.42 10.81
N VAL A 64 -5.80 2.15 10.56
CA VAL A 64 -5.82 1.58 9.19
C VAL A 64 -7.27 1.28 8.84
N GLU A 65 -7.71 1.73 7.67
CA GLU A 65 -9.05 1.46 7.17
C GLU A 65 -9.00 0.53 5.96
N MET A 66 -9.86 -0.47 5.96
CA MET A 66 -10.13 -1.31 4.80
C MET A 66 -11.61 -1.20 4.47
N MET A 67 -11.95 -0.79 3.25
CA MET A 67 -13.32 -0.83 2.76
C MET A 67 -13.49 -2.00 1.79
N TYR A 68 -14.57 -2.75 1.98
CA TYR A 68 -15.05 -3.76 1.04
C TYR A 68 -16.40 -3.34 0.45
N VAL A 69 -16.50 -3.29 -0.87
CA VAL A 69 -17.76 -3.00 -1.56
C VAL A 69 -18.52 -4.30 -1.78
N ILE A 70 -19.67 -4.44 -1.14
CA ILE A 70 -20.51 -5.63 -1.19
C ILE A 70 -21.44 -5.60 -2.40
N ASN A 71 -22.02 -4.43 -2.70
CA ASN A 71 -22.94 -4.21 -3.81
C ASN A 71 -22.85 -2.76 -4.32
N GLY A 72 -23.13 -2.54 -5.60
CA GLY A 72 -23.08 -1.21 -6.21
C GLY A 72 -21.66 -0.69 -6.44
N GLU A 73 -21.50 0.62 -6.29
CA GLU A 73 -20.25 1.33 -6.53
C GLU A 73 -19.98 2.35 -5.42
N ILE A 74 -18.71 2.50 -5.03
CA ILE A 74 -18.26 3.53 -4.10
C ILE A 74 -17.14 4.32 -4.77
N THR A 75 -17.19 5.62 -4.66
CA THR A 75 -16.13 6.49 -5.20
C THR A 75 -15.44 7.23 -4.08
N HIS A 76 -14.13 7.05 -3.96
CA HIS A 76 -13.25 7.82 -3.09
C HIS A 76 -12.57 8.94 -3.87
N GLU A 77 -12.28 10.03 -3.20
CA GLU A 77 -11.28 11.00 -3.60
C GLU A 77 -10.08 10.86 -2.65
N ILE A 78 -8.94 10.39 -3.17
CA ILE A 78 -7.71 10.16 -2.41
C ILE A 78 -6.59 10.97 -3.04
N GLU A 79 -5.94 11.83 -2.24
CA GLU A 79 -4.85 12.71 -2.73
C GLU A 79 -5.25 13.46 -4.02
N GLY A 80 -6.50 13.93 -4.10
CA GLY A 80 -7.05 14.65 -5.26
C GLY A 80 -7.34 13.78 -6.49
N LYS A 81 -7.29 12.45 -6.37
CA LYS A 81 -7.59 11.50 -7.43
C LYS A 81 -8.88 10.75 -7.13
N GLU A 82 -9.69 10.54 -8.17
CA GLU A 82 -10.90 9.74 -8.08
C GLU A 82 -10.58 8.25 -8.18
N VAL A 83 -10.98 7.50 -7.16
CA VAL A 83 -10.83 6.04 -7.06
C VAL A 83 -12.21 5.41 -7.04
N LYS A 84 -12.61 4.78 -8.15
CA LYS A 84 -13.89 4.08 -8.26
C LYS A 84 -13.72 2.62 -7.90
N MET A 85 -14.57 2.17 -7.01
CA MET A 85 -14.68 0.80 -6.53
C MET A 85 -16.04 0.23 -6.89
N LYS A 86 -16.09 -1.03 -7.27
CA LYS A 86 -17.32 -1.78 -7.56
C LYS A 86 -17.45 -2.99 -6.65
N ALA A 87 -18.60 -3.63 -6.67
CA ALA A 87 -18.82 -4.84 -5.87
C ALA A 87 -17.70 -5.87 -6.05
N GLY A 88 -17.13 -6.33 -4.94
CA GLY A 88 -15.97 -7.21 -4.90
C GLY A 88 -14.63 -6.49 -4.71
N ASP A 89 -14.57 -5.18 -4.79
CA ASP A 89 -13.31 -4.45 -4.59
C ASP A 89 -13.03 -4.22 -3.10
N ILE A 90 -11.75 -4.26 -2.76
CA ILE A 90 -11.23 -3.94 -1.43
C ILE A 90 -10.19 -2.83 -1.57
N ILE A 91 -10.32 -1.76 -0.80
CA ILE A 91 -9.25 -0.78 -0.62
C ILE A 91 -8.74 -0.85 0.82
N ILE A 92 -7.42 -0.75 0.98
CA ILE A 92 -6.77 -0.67 2.29
C ILE A 92 -5.95 0.61 2.32
N MET A 93 -6.14 1.43 3.34
CA MET A 93 -5.49 2.73 3.52
C MET A 93 -4.80 2.79 4.87
N ASN A 94 -3.54 3.27 4.89
CA ASN A 94 -2.88 3.55 6.15
C ASN A 94 -3.41 4.86 6.79
N LYS A 95 -3.10 5.09 8.07
CA LYS A 95 -3.58 6.25 8.83
C LYS A 95 -3.14 7.63 8.30
N TYR A 96 -2.22 7.67 7.33
CA TYR A 96 -1.73 8.93 6.75
C TYR A 96 -2.46 9.34 5.48
N VAL A 97 -3.29 8.46 4.92
CA VAL A 97 -4.13 8.78 3.77
C VAL A 97 -5.23 9.74 4.18
N LYS A 98 -5.36 10.83 3.42
CA LYS A 98 -6.52 11.71 3.51
C LYS A 98 -7.45 11.41 2.35
N HIS A 99 -8.69 11.17 2.66
CA HIS A 99 -9.69 10.82 1.66
C HIS A 99 -11.06 11.43 1.94
N LYS A 100 -11.88 11.41 0.91
CA LYS A 100 -13.29 11.73 0.97
C LYS A 100 -14.04 10.63 0.24
N VAL A 101 -15.19 10.21 0.77
CA VAL A 101 -16.09 9.29 0.09
C VAL A 101 -17.27 10.07 -0.47
N ASN A 102 -17.55 9.88 -1.76
CA ASN A 102 -18.71 10.46 -2.40
C ASN A 102 -20.00 9.80 -1.87
N VAL A 103 -21.14 10.45 -2.10
CA VAL A 103 -22.42 9.93 -1.63
C VAL A 103 -22.68 8.55 -2.20
N ALA A 104 -22.89 7.58 -1.31
CA ALA A 104 -23.39 6.25 -1.62
C ALA A 104 -24.92 6.27 -1.62
N TYR A 105 -25.55 5.57 -2.56
CA TYR A 105 -26.99 5.57 -2.74
C TYR A 105 -27.62 4.23 -2.32
N GLU A 106 -28.90 4.06 -2.56
CA GLU A 106 -29.73 2.95 -2.06
C GLU A 106 -29.15 1.55 -2.32
N LYS A 107 -28.54 1.36 -3.50
CA LYS A 107 -27.95 0.08 -3.90
C LYS A 107 -26.49 -0.07 -3.52
N ASP A 108 -25.84 1.01 -3.11
CA ASP A 108 -24.44 0.98 -2.77
C ASP A 108 -24.27 0.48 -1.33
N LEU A 109 -23.54 -0.58 -1.19
CA LEU A 109 -23.34 -1.22 0.10
C LEU A 109 -21.85 -1.53 0.29
N ALA A 110 -21.28 -0.97 1.34
CA ALA A 110 -19.89 -1.23 1.73
C ALA A 110 -19.77 -1.38 3.25
N VAL A 111 -18.71 -2.05 3.67
CA VAL A 111 -18.33 -2.19 5.08
C VAL A 111 -16.89 -1.74 5.25
N ASN A 112 -16.65 -0.96 6.29
CA ASN A 112 -15.33 -0.54 6.73
C ASN A 112 -14.87 -1.48 7.84
N PHE A 113 -13.67 -2.02 7.67
CA PHE A 113 -12.91 -2.71 8.69
C PHE A 113 -11.86 -1.74 9.19
N ILE A 114 -11.86 -1.45 10.47
CA ILE A 114 -10.97 -0.51 11.11
C ILE A 114 -10.00 -1.29 11.97
N PHE A 115 -8.69 -1.04 11.81
CA PHE A 115 -7.64 -1.76 12.52
C PHE A 115 -6.71 -0.81 13.24
N LEU A 116 -6.37 -1.13 14.47
CA LEU A 116 -5.18 -0.56 15.08
C LEU A 116 -3.92 -1.18 14.45
N PRO A 117 -2.80 -0.45 14.35
CA PRO A 117 -1.57 -0.99 13.74
C PRO A 117 -1.10 -2.31 14.34
N GLU A 118 -1.31 -2.52 15.63
CA GLU A 118 -0.91 -3.72 16.38
C GLU A 118 -1.61 -5.00 15.87
N PHE A 119 -2.76 -4.88 15.23
CA PHE A 119 -3.44 -5.99 14.57
C PHE A 119 -2.53 -6.68 13.53
N PHE A 120 -1.72 -5.89 12.82
CA PHE A 120 -0.89 -6.38 11.73
C PHE A 120 0.36 -7.15 12.19
N ASP A 121 0.72 -7.15 13.48
CA ASP A 121 1.80 -7.99 14.01
C ASP A 121 1.55 -9.47 13.73
N GLU A 122 0.33 -9.96 13.97
CA GLU A 122 -0.04 -11.35 13.69
C GLU A 122 -0.17 -11.61 12.19
N VAL A 123 -0.72 -10.66 11.43
CA VAL A 123 -0.86 -10.78 9.98
C VAL A 123 0.53 -10.91 9.33
N VAL A 124 1.50 -10.07 9.71
CA VAL A 124 2.88 -10.11 9.19
C VAL A 124 3.57 -11.42 9.54
N LYS A 125 3.43 -11.91 10.78
CA LYS A 125 3.97 -13.23 11.17
C LYS A 125 3.40 -14.35 10.32
N PHE A 126 2.08 -14.33 10.10
CA PHE A 126 1.37 -15.35 9.33
C PHE A 126 1.69 -15.29 7.83
N THR A 127 2.01 -14.10 7.32
CA THR A 127 2.31 -13.85 5.90
C THR A 127 3.81 -13.81 5.58
N SER A 128 4.70 -13.98 6.57
CA SER A 128 6.17 -13.85 6.41
C SER A 128 6.79 -14.74 5.33
N ASN A 129 6.19 -15.91 5.05
CA ASN A 129 6.63 -16.84 4.02
C ASN A 129 5.93 -16.64 2.67
N CYS A 130 5.18 -15.56 2.48
CA CYS A 130 4.45 -15.30 1.25
C CYS A 130 5.39 -14.88 0.12
N LYS A 131 5.00 -15.21 -1.11
CA LYS A 131 5.78 -14.92 -2.33
C LYS A 131 5.77 -13.44 -2.68
N ASN A 132 4.69 -12.74 -2.35
CA ASN A 132 4.53 -11.32 -2.67
C ASN A 132 5.05 -10.45 -1.53
N LYS A 133 6.30 -10.02 -1.66
CA LYS A 133 6.92 -9.14 -0.66
C LYS A 133 6.33 -7.73 -0.63
N LEU A 134 5.62 -7.31 -1.64
CA LEU A 134 5.14 -5.94 -1.79
C LEU A 134 4.01 -5.59 -0.84
N ILE A 135 3.02 -6.47 -0.75
CA ILE A 135 1.94 -6.32 0.22
C ILE A 135 2.49 -6.51 1.63
N LEU A 136 3.45 -7.43 1.80
CA LEU A 136 4.15 -7.62 3.05
C LEU A 136 4.90 -6.33 3.46
N ASP A 137 5.60 -5.67 2.53
CA ASP A 137 6.29 -4.40 2.80
C ASP A 137 5.28 -3.29 3.17
N PHE A 138 4.11 -3.23 2.52
CA PHE A 138 3.04 -2.31 2.91
C PHE A 138 2.56 -2.57 4.35
N LEU A 139 2.31 -3.83 4.72
CA LEU A 139 1.91 -4.21 6.08
C LEU A 139 3.02 -3.89 7.10
N ILE A 140 4.28 -4.15 6.75
CA ILE A 140 5.44 -3.80 7.59
C ILE A 140 5.56 -2.28 7.74
N ASN A 141 5.29 -1.49 6.70
CA ASN A 141 5.32 -0.04 6.75
C ASN A 141 4.23 0.52 7.69
N ILE A 142 3.06 -0.13 7.75
CA ILE A 142 2.04 0.18 8.75
C ILE A 142 2.60 0.02 10.17
N LEU A 143 3.26 -1.11 10.45
CA LEU A 143 3.86 -1.40 11.77
C LEU A 143 5.01 -0.48 12.12
N LYS A 144 5.82 -0.08 11.14
CA LYS A 144 6.94 0.86 11.32
C LYS A 144 6.52 2.32 11.42
N ASP A 145 5.22 2.60 11.36
CA ASP A 145 4.67 3.96 11.37
C ASP A 145 5.26 4.86 10.26
N ASP A 146 5.40 4.30 9.05
CA ASP A 146 5.85 5.06 7.89
C ASP A 146 4.84 6.16 7.57
N LYS A 147 5.26 7.42 7.69
CA LYS A 147 4.40 8.61 7.58
C LYS A 147 3.94 8.93 6.16
N ARG A 148 4.33 8.14 5.17
CA ARG A 148 3.87 8.31 3.79
C ARG A 148 2.43 7.83 3.64
N PRO A 149 1.53 8.62 3.01
CA PRO A 149 0.20 8.14 2.66
C PRO A 149 0.32 6.95 1.71
N GLN A 150 -0.27 5.81 2.07
CA GLN A 150 -0.23 4.61 1.25
C GLN A 150 -1.58 3.92 1.26
N TYR A 151 -2.05 3.50 0.08
CA TYR A 151 -3.24 2.66 -0.06
C TYR A 151 -3.04 1.60 -1.12
N MET A 152 -3.81 0.52 -1.04
CA MET A 152 -3.85 -0.56 -2.02
C MET A 152 -5.28 -0.86 -2.40
N LEU A 153 -5.52 -1.07 -3.69
CA LEU A 153 -6.81 -1.48 -4.25
C LEU A 153 -6.70 -2.90 -4.81
N PHE A 154 -7.60 -3.77 -4.38
CA PHE A 154 -7.70 -5.17 -4.81
C PHE A 154 -9.03 -5.39 -5.50
N GLU A 155 -9.01 -5.99 -6.69
CA GLU A 155 -10.16 -6.48 -7.42
C GLU A 155 -10.34 -7.96 -7.10
N THR A 156 -11.12 -8.27 -6.05
CA THR A 156 -11.23 -9.64 -5.55
C THR A 156 -12.38 -10.43 -6.17
N GLN A 157 -13.01 -9.89 -7.18
CA GLN A 157 -14.06 -10.57 -7.93
C GLN A 157 -13.53 -11.90 -8.49
N ASN A 158 -14.29 -12.97 -8.25
CA ASN A 158 -13.92 -14.34 -8.61
C ASN A 158 -12.81 -14.98 -7.74
N ASN A 159 -12.33 -14.35 -6.69
CA ASN A 159 -11.51 -15.05 -5.70
C ASN A 159 -12.41 -15.67 -4.63
N VAL A 160 -12.78 -16.92 -4.86
CA VAL A 160 -13.72 -17.68 -4.00
C VAL A 160 -13.25 -17.74 -2.55
N ALA A 161 -11.94 -17.80 -2.29
CA ALA A 161 -11.41 -17.86 -0.92
C ALA A 161 -11.65 -16.55 -0.18
N VAL A 162 -11.32 -15.41 -0.80
CA VAL A 162 -11.54 -14.07 -0.22
C VAL A 162 -13.03 -13.80 -0.05
N GLU A 163 -13.87 -14.12 -1.06
CA GLU A 163 -15.32 -13.94 -0.97
C GLU A 163 -15.95 -14.73 0.18
N ASN A 164 -15.55 -16.01 0.37
CA ASN A 164 -16.07 -16.84 1.45
C ASN A 164 -15.64 -16.35 2.83
N LEU A 165 -14.38 -15.90 2.98
CA LEU A 165 -13.89 -15.34 4.23
C LEU A 165 -14.62 -14.05 4.59
N LEU A 166 -14.83 -13.16 3.61
CA LEU A 166 -15.62 -11.94 3.81
C LEU A 166 -17.07 -12.24 4.15
N GLU A 167 -17.68 -13.27 3.52
CA GLU A 167 -19.05 -13.69 3.86
C GLU A 167 -19.15 -14.16 5.31
N ILE A 168 -18.18 -14.93 5.81
CA ILE A 168 -18.13 -15.34 7.21
C ILE A 168 -17.98 -14.13 8.12
N LEU A 169 -17.04 -13.23 7.82
CA LEU A 169 -16.80 -12.01 8.60
C LEU A 169 -18.01 -11.06 8.64
N MET A 170 -18.93 -11.17 7.67
CA MET A 170 -20.17 -10.38 7.64
C MET A 170 -21.33 -11.00 8.43
N LEU A 171 -21.21 -12.24 8.90
CA LEU A 171 -22.31 -12.92 9.62
C LEU A 171 -22.84 -12.12 10.81
N PRO A 172 -22.03 -11.43 11.66
CA PRO A 172 -22.54 -10.63 12.75
C PRO A 172 -23.52 -9.51 12.34
N PHE A 173 -23.40 -9.02 11.09
CA PHE A 173 -24.34 -8.02 10.54
C PHE A 173 -25.62 -8.62 9.95
N ILE A 174 -25.59 -9.92 9.67
CA ILE A 174 -26.63 -10.62 8.91
C ILE A 174 -27.51 -11.47 9.82
N VAL A 175 -26.87 -12.10 10.80
CA VAL A 175 -27.51 -13.04 11.74
C VAL A 175 -27.39 -12.48 13.15
N GLN A 176 -28.55 -12.22 13.76
CA GLN A 176 -28.61 -11.68 15.12
C GLN A 176 -27.90 -12.63 16.11
N ASP A 177 -27.22 -12.05 17.09
CA ASP A 177 -26.52 -12.77 18.16
C ASP A 177 -25.36 -13.67 17.69
N THR A 178 -24.86 -13.47 16.45
CA THR A 178 -23.68 -14.16 15.99
C THR A 178 -22.42 -13.44 16.47
N VAL A 179 -21.55 -14.18 17.17
CA VAL A 179 -20.20 -13.74 17.57
C VAL A 179 -19.18 -14.61 16.84
N ILE A 180 -18.13 -14.01 16.36
CA ILE A 180 -17.02 -14.73 15.70
C ILE A 180 -15.76 -14.47 16.54
N ASP A 181 -15.44 -15.41 17.42
CA ASP A 181 -14.25 -15.30 18.28
C ASP A 181 -12.95 -15.36 17.47
N GLU A 182 -12.97 -16.03 16.31
CA GLU A 182 -11.82 -16.20 15.41
C GLU A 182 -11.66 -15.05 14.41
N THR A 183 -12.33 -13.94 14.59
CA THR A 183 -12.31 -12.79 13.64
C THR A 183 -10.90 -12.38 13.25
N GLN A 184 -9.98 -12.26 14.22
CA GLN A 184 -8.59 -11.88 13.96
C GLN A 184 -7.86 -12.91 13.08
N MET A 185 -8.09 -14.20 13.33
CA MET A 185 -7.51 -15.29 12.56
C MET A 185 -8.07 -15.34 11.12
N LEU A 186 -9.38 -15.15 10.96
CA LEU A 186 -10.03 -15.10 9.65
C LEU A 186 -9.53 -13.91 8.82
N MET A 187 -9.37 -12.76 9.46
CA MET A 187 -8.81 -11.57 8.82
C MET A 187 -7.35 -11.80 8.42
N ALA A 188 -6.52 -12.39 9.27
CA ALA A 188 -5.15 -12.74 8.94
C ALA A 188 -5.06 -13.72 7.76
N LEU A 189 -5.98 -14.71 7.71
CA LEU A 189 -6.09 -15.63 6.60
C LEU A 189 -6.53 -14.92 5.30
N MET A 190 -7.48 -13.99 5.38
CA MET A 190 -7.89 -13.18 4.24
C MET A 190 -6.71 -12.35 3.70
N PHE A 191 -5.96 -11.67 4.58
CA PHE A 191 -4.77 -10.95 4.18
C PHE A 191 -3.74 -11.85 3.50
N LYS A 192 -3.58 -13.09 4.00
CA LYS A 192 -2.71 -14.07 3.35
C LYS A 192 -3.15 -14.35 1.90
N TYR A 193 -4.44 -14.55 1.64
CA TYR A 193 -4.92 -14.75 0.27
C TYR A 193 -4.73 -13.51 -0.60
N LEU A 194 -4.93 -12.30 -0.07
CA LEU A 194 -4.66 -11.05 -0.77
C LEU A 194 -3.17 -10.91 -1.12
N VAL A 195 -2.28 -11.31 -0.19
CA VAL A 195 -0.82 -11.24 -0.38
C VAL A 195 -0.33 -12.28 -1.39
N ASP A 196 -0.89 -13.48 -1.38
CA ASP A 196 -0.44 -14.58 -2.24
C ASP A 196 -0.87 -14.40 -3.71
N ASP A 197 -1.93 -13.62 -3.97
CA ASP A 197 -2.44 -13.40 -5.31
C ASP A 197 -2.30 -11.93 -5.76
N TYR A 198 -1.14 -11.62 -6.35
CA TYR A 198 -0.88 -10.29 -6.91
C TYR A 198 -1.86 -9.90 -8.04
N ASN A 199 -2.49 -10.89 -8.72
CA ASN A 199 -3.45 -10.59 -9.79
C ASN A 199 -4.73 -9.92 -9.27
N LEU A 200 -4.97 -9.96 -7.95
CA LEU A 200 -6.08 -9.24 -7.32
C LEU A 200 -5.83 -7.72 -7.22
N MET A 201 -4.59 -7.25 -7.37
CA MET A 201 -4.33 -5.80 -7.40
C MET A 201 -4.84 -5.19 -8.69
N SER A 202 -5.60 -4.11 -8.57
CA SER A 202 -6.09 -3.37 -9.74
C SER A 202 -4.92 -2.83 -10.58
N ASP A 203 -4.94 -3.11 -11.89
CA ASP A 203 -3.94 -2.63 -12.84
C ASP A 203 -3.85 -1.09 -12.88
N LYS A 204 -4.93 -0.39 -12.58
CA LYS A 204 -4.99 1.07 -12.56
C LYS A 204 -4.10 1.67 -11.47
N TYR A 205 -4.02 1.02 -10.31
CA TYR A 205 -3.23 1.46 -9.15
C TYR A 205 -1.93 0.68 -9.01
N SER A 206 -1.83 -0.51 -9.61
CA SER A 206 -0.61 -1.30 -9.64
C SER A 206 0.56 -0.56 -10.26
N ASN A 207 0.32 0.37 -11.19
CA ASN A 207 1.38 1.13 -11.84
C ASN A 207 2.04 2.16 -10.92
N GLU A 208 1.28 2.89 -10.09
CA GLU A 208 1.87 3.86 -9.14
C GLU A 208 2.62 3.13 -8.02
N ILE A 209 1.96 2.15 -7.42
CA ILE A 209 2.58 1.28 -6.42
C ILE A 209 3.77 0.53 -7.04
N MET A 210 3.65 0.02 -8.27
CA MET A 210 4.73 -0.65 -8.98
C MET A 210 5.97 0.23 -9.09
N GLY A 211 5.83 1.52 -9.36
CA GLY A 211 6.95 2.47 -9.40
C GLY A 211 7.67 2.57 -8.05
N GLU A 212 6.92 2.75 -6.97
CA GLU A 212 7.47 2.81 -5.61
C GLU A 212 8.17 1.51 -5.22
N LEU A 213 7.60 0.39 -5.61
CA LEU A 213 8.11 -0.94 -5.30
C LEU A 213 9.40 -1.25 -6.06
N ILE A 214 9.47 -0.89 -7.33
CA ILE A 214 10.70 -1.00 -8.13
C ILE A 214 11.80 -0.16 -7.49
N ILE A 215 11.47 1.07 -7.07
CA ILE A 215 12.42 1.98 -6.40
C ILE A 215 12.83 1.40 -5.04
N SER A 216 11.90 0.90 -4.24
CA SER A 216 12.17 0.27 -2.95
C SER A 216 13.05 -0.97 -3.10
N TYR A 217 12.71 -1.86 -4.05
CA TYR A 217 13.55 -3.02 -4.35
C TYR A 217 14.98 -2.62 -4.73
N ILE A 218 15.14 -1.64 -5.64
CA ILE A 218 16.46 -1.16 -6.05
C ILE A 218 17.19 -0.55 -4.85
N ASN A 219 16.52 0.25 -4.02
CA ASN A 219 17.14 0.86 -2.85
C ASN A 219 17.70 -0.17 -1.85
N ASN A 220 16.95 -1.25 -1.66
CA ASN A 220 17.32 -2.29 -0.68
C ASN A 220 18.30 -3.34 -1.25
N ASN A 221 18.31 -3.53 -2.57
CA ASN A 221 19.06 -4.63 -3.21
C ASN A 221 20.05 -4.18 -4.26
N TYR A 222 20.37 -2.88 -4.41
CA TYR A 222 21.17 -2.34 -5.53
C TYR A 222 22.50 -3.05 -5.78
N LYS A 223 23.12 -3.67 -4.76
CA LYS A 223 24.37 -4.42 -4.89
C LYS A 223 24.22 -5.66 -5.78
N SER A 224 23.10 -6.37 -5.66
CA SER A 224 22.82 -7.64 -6.34
C SER A 224 21.50 -7.64 -7.10
N ALA A 225 20.87 -6.46 -7.28
CA ALA A 225 19.57 -6.35 -7.91
C ALA A 225 19.55 -6.95 -9.32
N SER A 226 18.60 -7.84 -9.58
CA SER A 226 18.34 -8.42 -10.90
C SER A 226 16.87 -8.25 -11.29
N LEU A 227 16.61 -8.13 -12.59
CA LEU A 227 15.25 -8.02 -13.12
C LEU A 227 14.50 -9.35 -12.94
N GLU A 228 15.22 -10.46 -13.01
CA GLU A 228 14.69 -11.81 -12.81
C GLU A 228 14.17 -12.00 -11.38
N ASP A 229 14.96 -11.59 -10.38
CA ASP A 229 14.57 -11.66 -8.97
C ASP A 229 13.35 -10.75 -8.71
N LEU A 230 13.37 -9.52 -9.21
CA LEU A 230 12.22 -8.61 -9.10
C LEU A 230 10.97 -9.19 -9.80
N ALA A 231 11.12 -9.78 -10.99
CA ALA A 231 10.02 -10.41 -11.71
C ALA A 231 9.44 -11.60 -10.94
N TRP A 232 10.31 -12.39 -10.31
CA TRP A 232 9.89 -13.49 -9.45
C TRP A 232 9.14 -12.98 -8.20
N GLN A 233 9.66 -11.96 -7.53
CA GLN A 233 9.01 -11.34 -6.37
C GLN A 233 7.63 -10.74 -6.69
N LEU A 234 7.48 -10.18 -7.91
CA LEU A 234 6.25 -9.56 -8.39
C LEU A 234 5.30 -10.55 -9.08
N ASN A 235 5.70 -11.82 -9.20
CA ASN A 235 4.99 -12.86 -9.97
C ASN A 235 4.59 -12.36 -11.37
N LYS A 236 5.47 -11.61 -12.03
CA LYS A 236 5.25 -11.07 -13.39
C LYS A 236 6.26 -11.62 -14.38
N PRO A 237 5.85 -11.83 -15.65
CA PRO A 237 6.81 -12.16 -16.71
C PRO A 237 7.86 -11.06 -16.84
N ILE A 238 9.15 -11.44 -16.98
CA ILE A 238 10.28 -10.51 -17.12
C ILE A 238 10.04 -9.49 -18.23
N SER A 239 9.51 -9.92 -19.38
CA SER A 239 9.22 -9.06 -20.52
C SER A 239 8.18 -7.99 -20.22
N THR A 240 7.12 -8.36 -19.48
CA THR A 240 6.06 -7.44 -19.05
C THR A 240 6.62 -6.43 -18.05
N LEU A 241 7.36 -6.89 -17.04
CA LEU A 241 7.96 -6.03 -16.03
C LEU A 241 8.97 -5.05 -16.66
N SER A 242 9.84 -5.53 -17.56
CA SER A 242 10.81 -4.68 -18.28
C SER A 242 10.13 -3.56 -19.08
N ARG A 243 9.01 -3.87 -19.75
CA ARG A 243 8.22 -2.89 -20.49
C ARG A 243 7.57 -1.88 -19.53
N ASN A 244 6.96 -2.34 -18.45
CA ASN A 244 6.33 -1.48 -17.44
C ASN A 244 7.35 -0.51 -16.83
N ILE A 245 8.52 -1.00 -16.39
CA ILE A 245 9.59 -0.17 -15.87
C ILE A 245 9.97 0.92 -16.86
N ARG A 246 10.16 0.57 -18.13
CA ARG A 246 10.53 1.53 -19.17
C ARG A 246 9.43 2.57 -19.42
N THR A 247 8.17 2.16 -19.43
CA THR A 247 7.03 3.07 -19.62
C THR A 247 6.91 4.05 -18.45
N MET A 248 7.10 3.57 -17.21
CA MET A 248 6.93 4.38 -15.99
C MET A 248 8.09 5.32 -15.71
N THR A 249 9.33 4.88 -15.98
CA THR A 249 10.54 5.59 -15.57
C THR A 249 11.32 6.23 -16.74
N GLY A 250 10.95 5.90 -17.97
CA GLY A 250 11.71 6.26 -19.17
C GLY A 250 13.04 5.50 -19.32
N CYS A 251 13.40 4.65 -18.35
CA CYS A 251 14.71 3.99 -18.27
C CYS A 251 14.58 2.46 -18.24
N LYS A 252 15.65 1.76 -18.61
CA LYS A 252 15.75 0.32 -18.38
C LYS A 252 16.07 0.05 -16.91
N PHE A 253 15.67 -1.11 -16.40
CA PHE A 253 15.95 -1.55 -15.02
C PHE A 253 17.43 -1.40 -14.63
N ASN A 254 18.33 -1.92 -15.47
CA ASN A 254 19.77 -1.85 -15.21
C ASN A 254 20.32 -0.40 -15.11
N GLU A 255 19.69 0.54 -15.80
CA GLU A 255 20.08 1.95 -15.68
C GLU A 255 19.62 2.55 -14.34
N LEU A 256 18.46 2.16 -13.84
CA LEU A 256 17.99 2.57 -12.50
C LEU A 256 18.91 2.02 -11.40
N VAL A 257 19.27 0.73 -11.48
CA VAL A 257 20.21 0.09 -10.55
C VAL A 257 21.57 0.80 -10.60
N LYS A 258 22.08 1.08 -11.80
CA LYS A 258 23.33 1.78 -12.02
C LYS A 258 23.31 3.19 -11.40
N ARG A 259 22.23 3.95 -11.59
CA ARG A 259 22.05 5.27 -10.96
C ARG A 259 22.13 5.16 -9.44
N LYS A 260 21.44 4.21 -8.83
CA LYS A 260 21.46 4.00 -7.37
C LYS A 260 22.84 3.62 -6.86
N ARG A 261 23.56 2.73 -7.53
CA ARG A 261 24.93 2.34 -7.17
C ARG A 261 25.88 3.54 -7.16
N PHE A 262 25.85 4.37 -8.20
CA PHE A 262 26.70 5.56 -8.29
C PHE A 262 26.27 6.65 -7.30
N GLN A 263 24.99 6.82 -7.05
CA GLN A 263 24.50 7.72 -5.99
C GLN A 263 25.05 7.29 -4.63
N GLN A 264 24.98 6.00 -4.32
CA GLN A 264 25.52 5.46 -3.07
C GLN A 264 27.04 5.59 -2.99
N ALA A 265 27.74 5.35 -4.09
CA ALA A 265 29.19 5.57 -4.15
C ALA A 265 29.57 7.04 -3.89
N ALA A 266 28.83 8.00 -4.45
CA ALA A 266 29.06 9.42 -4.21
C ALA A 266 28.87 9.79 -2.74
N ILE A 267 27.85 9.24 -2.08
CA ILE A 267 27.60 9.42 -0.62
C ILE A 267 28.79 8.86 0.17
N LEU A 268 29.20 7.61 -0.09
CA LEU A 268 30.30 6.97 0.64
C LEU A 268 31.64 7.68 0.43
N LEU A 269 31.86 8.28 -0.73
CA LEU A 269 33.05 9.09 -1.00
C LEU A 269 33.17 10.31 -0.10
N VAL A 270 32.07 10.92 0.28
CA VAL A 270 32.02 12.12 1.12
C VAL A 270 31.96 11.76 2.61
N GLU A 271 31.12 10.80 2.97
CA GLU A 271 30.80 10.49 4.37
C GLU A 271 31.79 9.54 5.04
N THR A 272 32.64 8.84 4.26
CA THR A 272 33.55 7.82 4.82
C THR A 272 35.00 8.01 4.38
N ASP A 273 35.94 7.35 5.09
CA ASP A 273 37.34 7.24 4.74
C ASP A 273 37.71 5.95 3.98
N MET A 274 36.68 5.16 3.58
CA MET A 274 36.91 3.97 2.76
C MET A 274 37.74 4.26 1.51
N SER A 275 38.60 3.35 1.13
CA SER A 275 39.30 3.44 -0.14
C SER A 275 38.31 3.41 -1.32
N ILE A 276 38.67 3.97 -2.45
CA ILE A 276 37.81 3.95 -3.66
C ILE A 276 37.51 2.51 -4.10
N MET A 277 38.45 1.59 -3.91
CA MET A 277 38.28 0.17 -4.22
C MET A 277 37.24 -0.48 -3.29
N GLU A 278 37.29 -0.20 -1.99
CA GLU A 278 36.29 -0.67 -1.04
C GLU A 278 34.90 -0.13 -1.36
N ILE A 279 34.81 1.16 -1.70
CA ILE A 279 33.51 1.77 -2.11
C ILE A 279 32.99 1.10 -3.38
N MET A 280 33.85 0.95 -4.40
CA MET A 280 33.47 0.28 -5.65
C MET A 280 32.88 -1.12 -5.39
N ASN A 281 33.58 -1.94 -4.58
CA ASN A 281 33.14 -3.28 -4.23
C ASN A 281 31.83 -3.23 -3.39
N SER A 282 31.72 -2.27 -2.46
CA SER A 282 30.57 -2.13 -1.58
C SER A 282 29.29 -1.77 -2.34
N VAL A 283 29.38 -1.13 -3.50
CA VAL A 283 28.24 -0.79 -4.36
C VAL A 283 28.03 -1.77 -5.51
N GLY A 284 28.76 -2.90 -5.53
CA GLY A 284 28.56 -4.00 -6.47
C GLY A 284 29.27 -3.85 -7.83
N TYR A 285 30.44 -3.24 -7.85
CA TYR A 285 31.35 -3.20 -9.01
C TYR A 285 32.68 -3.88 -8.70
N GLU A 286 33.19 -4.68 -9.66
CA GLU A 286 34.46 -5.36 -9.56
C GLU A 286 35.51 -4.76 -10.56
N ASN A 287 35.02 -4.16 -11.65
CA ASN A 287 35.90 -3.59 -12.69
C ASN A 287 36.15 -2.10 -12.42
N SER A 288 37.39 -1.78 -12.01
CA SER A 288 37.78 -0.42 -11.66
C SER A 288 37.78 0.54 -12.85
N SER A 289 38.23 0.11 -14.02
CA SER A 289 38.26 0.97 -15.22
C SER A 289 36.84 1.36 -15.64
N TYR A 290 35.88 0.42 -15.60
CA TYR A 290 34.49 0.70 -15.86
C TYR A 290 33.92 1.67 -14.83
N PHE A 291 34.16 1.42 -13.54
CA PHE A 291 33.67 2.27 -12.46
C PHE A 291 34.17 3.72 -12.58
N TYR A 292 35.47 3.93 -12.80
CA TYR A 292 36.02 5.26 -12.94
C TYR A 292 35.46 6.03 -14.14
N ASN A 293 35.35 5.35 -15.30
CA ASN A 293 34.81 5.97 -16.51
C ASN A 293 33.34 6.39 -16.34
N GLU A 294 32.52 5.50 -15.81
CA GLU A 294 31.10 5.75 -15.59
C GLU A 294 30.85 6.82 -14.50
N PHE A 295 31.66 6.81 -13.44
CA PHE A 295 31.60 7.83 -12.41
C PHE A 295 31.94 9.21 -12.99
N ARG A 296 33.01 9.29 -13.80
CA ARG A 296 33.42 10.54 -14.44
C ARG A 296 32.37 11.06 -15.44
N GLN A 297 31.78 10.19 -16.22
CA GLN A 297 30.69 10.57 -17.14
C GLN A 297 29.46 11.15 -16.40
N ARG A 298 29.24 10.71 -15.16
CA ARG A 298 28.04 11.07 -14.40
C ARG A 298 28.25 12.31 -13.52
N TYR A 299 29.43 12.51 -12.99
CA TYR A 299 29.72 13.58 -12.04
C TYR A 299 30.77 14.59 -12.55
N ASP A 300 31.23 14.42 -13.78
CA ASP A 300 32.29 15.25 -14.43
C ASP A 300 33.62 15.28 -13.68
N LEU A 301 33.80 14.42 -12.69
CA LEU A 301 34.97 14.30 -11.82
C LEU A 301 35.37 12.84 -11.63
N SER A 302 36.67 12.58 -11.42
CA SER A 302 37.07 11.27 -10.93
C SER A 302 36.57 11.05 -9.50
N PRO A 303 36.36 9.79 -9.03
CA PRO A 303 36.00 9.53 -7.64
C PRO A 303 36.90 10.21 -6.62
N LYS A 304 38.24 10.28 -6.92
CA LYS A 304 39.22 10.94 -6.07
C LYS A 304 38.99 12.45 -5.99
N ASP A 305 38.77 13.08 -7.15
CA ASP A 305 38.56 14.53 -7.24
C ASP A 305 37.22 14.93 -6.65
N TYR A 306 36.18 14.08 -6.83
CA TYR A 306 34.86 14.26 -6.24
C TYR A 306 34.96 14.25 -4.71
N ARG A 307 35.66 13.28 -4.12
CA ARG A 307 35.91 13.21 -2.68
C ARG A 307 36.61 14.47 -2.19
N LYS A 308 37.73 14.88 -2.85
CA LYS A 308 38.49 16.06 -2.44
C LYS A 308 37.63 17.31 -2.45
N LYS A 309 36.89 17.55 -3.54
CA LYS A 309 36.03 18.72 -3.70
C LYS A 309 34.94 18.82 -2.64
N ASN A 310 34.28 17.70 -2.30
CA ASN A 310 33.09 17.74 -1.43
C ASN A 310 33.45 17.56 0.05
N LYS A 311 34.55 16.89 0.44
CA LYS A 311 35.04 16.89 1.84
C LYS A 311 35.61 18.20 2.30
N ASP A 312 36.24 18.98 1.39
CA ASP A 312 36.78 20.29 1.72
C ASP A 312 35.71 21.36 1.85
N SER A 313 34.53 21.16 1.25
CA SER A 313 33.40 22.08 1.35
C SER A 313 32.72 22.07 2.75
N ASP A 314 32.72 20.91 3.45
CA ASP A 314 32.20 20.83 4.81
C ASP A 314 33.07 21.45 5.90
N LYS A 315 34.38 21.73 5.57
CA LYS A 315 35.29 22.38 6.48
C LYS A 315 35.22 23.92 6.48
N ILE A 316 34.41 24.51 5.59
CA ILE A 316 34.30 25.97 5.44
C ILE A 316 33.06 26.53 6.13
N GLN A 317 32.23 25.68 6.76
CA GLN A 317 31.02 26.09 7.52
C GLN A 317 31.17 25.88 9.03
N ILE A 318 32.33 26.17 9.61
CA ILE A 318 32.53 26.32 11.06
C ILE A 318 33.05 27.74 11.34
#